data_8af90ae4af3d80c6c98cec21c1c75200
#
_entry.id   8af90ae4af3d80c6c98cec21c1c75200
#
_cell.length_a   1.000
_cell.length_b   1.000
_cell.length_c   1.000
_cell.angle_alpha   90.00
_cell.angle_beta   90.00
_cell.angle_gamma   90.00
#
_symmetry.space_group_name_H-M   'P 1'
#
loop_
_entity.id
_entity.type
_entity.pdbx_description
1 polymer ?
#
loop_
_entity_poly.entity_id
_entity_poly.type
_entity_poly.pdbx_seq_one_letter_code
_entity_poly.pdbx_strand_id
1 'polypeptide(L)'
;MKYLARLRDRWADFQDRRTLGVAKAVLVLEGDRLYAVGGSTDTECDTGSPDAVAGAALSLGLEADARVILLLPPGHFSTSEHQFATLDRGALLRALHFQQDEIFPGMEPLAVTAACSVSPTLALWMRRGELERWQQAFTLAGLKLLAVGPRNLLRQYLGATGFSSLDSESMLEATIDPRGDLTGWTLKESEGDTSEADIPGSPPWKGFKERLRIRRPDYLFLLEKSSKRPRFGLWLGVAVVAIGLLVNYALLPLAEQLNLRAELQQQVADLAEQADDVLTLREQVMVLEERLAPALNYPKVKIGNLLILLDESLPKESWLLSMRVTESVVEIEGVSSDPSRAIERLSVRPEFSEVAFSRAIQQDPRHGGSEGKSRFGIRLKLAGIDFDGWRQSVRKRDE
;
A
#
# COMPACT_ATOMS: atom_id res chain seq x y z
N MET A 1 1.54 18.32 5.96
CA MET A 1 0.10 18.65 5.93
C MET A 1 -0.69 17.89 4.86
N LYS A 2 -0.22 17.75 3.60
CA LYS A 2 -0.94 17.02 2.52
C LYS A 2 -1.26 15.55 2.85
N TYR A 3 -0.38 14.85 3.57
CA TYR A 3 -0.60 13.44 3.96
C TYR A 3 -1.76 13.24 4.95
N LEU A 4 -1.84 14.10 5.96
CA LEU A 4 -2.92 14.06 6.96
C LEU A 4 -4.28 14.42 6.34
N ALA A 5 -4.31 15.33 5.37
CA ALA A 5 -5.52 15.64 4.61
C ALA A 5 -6.02 14.41 3.84
N ARG A 6 -5.13 13.70 3.12
CA ARG A 6 -5.48 12.46 2.37
C ARG A 6 -5.97 11.34 3.29
N LEU A 7 -5.38 11.19 4.48
CA LEU A 7 -5.84 10.20 5.47
C LEU A 7 -7.22 10.54 5.99
N ARG A 8 -7.49 11.82 6.25
CA ARG A 8 -8.80 12.30 6.68
C ARG A 8 -9.87 12.05 5.63
N ASP A 9 -9.56 12.29 4.36
CA ASP A 9 -10.50 12.10 3.26
C ASP A 9 -10.80 10.61 3.04
N ARG A 10 -9.78 9.74 3.10
CA ARG A 10 -9.97 8.27 3.07
C ARG A 10 -10.81 7.77 4.24
N TRP A 11 -10.64 8.35 5.42
CA TRP A 11 -11.44 7.99 6.58
C TRP A 11 -12.88 8.46 6.44
N ALA A 12 -13.11 9.67 5.95
CA ALA A 12 -14.45 10.18 5.66
C ALA A 12 -15.16 9.28 4.63
N ASP A 13 -14.49 8.94 3.54
CA ASP A 13 -15.01 8.02 2.52
C ASP A 13 -15.30 6.62 3.08
N PHE A 14 -14.47 6.09 3.96
CA PHE A 14 -14.74 4.83 4.65
C PHE A 14 -15.98 4.90 5.55
N GLN A 15 -16.16 6.01 6.28
CA GLN A 15 -17.33 6.20 7.13
C GLN A 15 -18.59 6.34 6.30
N ASP A 16 -18.55 7.10 5.22
CA ASP A 16 -19.66 7.27 4.29
C ASP A 16 -20.09 5.93 3.69
N ARG A 17 -19.14 5.09 3.25
CA ARG A 17 -19.41 3.74 2.76
C ARG A 17 -20.04 2.84 3.83
N ARG A 18 -19.59 2.94 5.06
CA ARG A 18 -20.17 2.21 6.17
C ARG A 18 -21.61 2.66 6.44
N THR A 19 -21.88 3.97 6.36
CA THR A 19 -23.22 4.52 6.53
C THR A 19 -24.15 4.06 5.40
N LEU A 20 -23.71 4.14 4.16
CA LEU A 20 -24.49 3.68 3.01
C LEU A 20 -24.67 2.15 3.00
N GLY A 21 -23.67 1.40 3.44
CA GLY A 21 -23.71 -0.06 3.51
C GLY A 21 -24.71 -0.65 4.51
N VAL A 22 -25.22 0.15 5.44
CA VAL A 22 -26.28 -0.27 6.36
C VAL A 22 -27.69 0.07 5.85
N ALA A 23 -27.82 0.62 4.62
CA ALA A 23 -29.11 0.85 4.00
C ALA A 23 -29.87 -0.48 3.85
N LYS A 24 -31.11 -0.53 4.37
CA LYS A 24 -32.00 -1.69 4.24
C LYS A 24 -32.61 -1.76 2.83
N ALA A 25 -32.94 -0.59 2.29
CA ALA A 25 -33.53 -0.49 0.95
C ALA A 25 -32.95 0.70 0.17
N VAL A 26 -32.97 0.56 -1.14
CA VAL A 26 -32.76 1.65 -2.08
C VAL A 26 -34.08 1.83 -2.82
N LEU A 27 -34.63 3.03 -2.72
CA LEU A 27 -35.90 3.40 -3.30
C LEU A 27 -35.64 4.17 -4.58
N VAL A 28 -36.36 3.88 -5.62
CA VAL A 28 -36.28 4.55 -6.92
C VAL A 28 -37.62 5.17 -7.23
N LEU A 29 -37.64 6.45 -7.48
CA LEU A 29 -38.82 7.19 -7.91
C LEU A 29 -38.82 7.30 -9.45
N GLU A 30 -39.85 6.77 -10.09
CA GLU A 30 -39.99 6.75 -11.54
C GLU A 30 -41.41 7.07 -11.98
N GLY A 31 -41.56 8.20 -12.70
CA GLY A 31 -42.89 8.70 -13.03
C GLY A 31 -43.69 8.95 -11.74
N ASP A 32 -44.84 8.27 -11.63
CA ASP A 32 -45.73 8.28 -10.49
C ASP A 32 -45.60 7.05 -9.55
N ARG A 33 -44.51 6.29 -9.68
CA ARG A 33 -44.31 5.04 -8.96
C ARG A 33 -43.03 5.03 -8.14
N LEU A 34 -43.11 4.39 -6.99
CA LEU A 34 -41.97 4.14 -6.10
C LEU A 34 -41.66 2.63 -6.08
N TYR A 35 -40.40 2.31 -6.28
CA TYR A 35 -39.90 0.93 -6.27
C TYR A 35 -38.81 0.75 -5.23
N ALA A 36 -38.74 -0.45 -4.66
CA ALA A 36 -37.59 -0.88 -3.88
C ALA A 36 -36.65 -1.73 -4.76
N VAL A 37 -35.39 -1.36 -4.86
CA VAL A 37 -34.38 -2.12 -5.63
C VAL A 37 -34.27 -3.55 -5.11
N GLY A 38 -34.54 -4.53 -5.98
CA GLY A 38 -34.58 -5.96 -5.64
C GLY A 38 -35.92 -6.43 -5.06
N GLY A 39 -36.90 -5.57 -4.92
CA GLY A 39 -38.28 -5.90 -4.63
C GLY A 39 -39.09 -6.19 -5.89
N SER A 40 -40.16 -6.94 -5.73
CA SER A 40 -41.12 -7.23 -6.81
C SER A 40 -42.37 -6.34 -6.73
N THR A 41 -42.43 -5.44 -5.77
CA THR A 41 -43.59 -4.58 -5.51
C THR A 41 -43.24 -3.14 -5.84
N ASP A 42 -44.15 -2.48 -6.50
CA ASP A 42 -44.18 -1.02 -6.72
C ASP A 42 -45.41 -0.43 -6.05
N THR A 43 -45.39 0.85 -5.82
CA THR A 43 -46.51 1.59 -5.25
C THR A 43 -46.66 2.92 -5.96
N GLU A 44 -47.89 3.23 -6.39
CA GLU A 44 -48.20 4.52 -6.95
C GLU A 44 -48.14 5.60 -5.85
N CYS A 45 -47.54 6.74 -6.18
CA CYS A 45 -47.43 7.85 -5.27
C CYS A 45 -47.39 9.18 -6.03
N ASP A 46 -47.86 10.24 -5.39
CA ASP A 46 -47.65 11.58 -5.90
C ASP A 46 -46.18 12.00 -5.72
N THR A 47 -45.46 12.04 -6.81
CA THR A 47 -44.02 12.34 -6.85
C THR A 47 -43.71 13.81 -6.52
N GLY A 48 -44.70 14.70 -6.61
CA GLY A 48 -44.57 16.10 -6.22
C GLY A 48 -44.55 16.29 -4.70
N SER A 49 -45.01 15.30 -3.93
CA SER A 49 -45.12 15.38 -2.47
C SER A 49 -44.13 14.42 -1.78
N PRO A 50 -43.11 14.93 -1.09
CA PRO A 50 -42.22 14.11 -0.29
C PRO A 50 -42.94 13.22 0.75
N ASP A 51 -44.04 13.73 1.33
CA ASP A 51 -44.83 12.99 2.32
C ASP A 51 -45.57 11.80 1.68
N ALA A 52 -46.11 11.96 0.47
CA ALA A 52 -46.74 10.87 -0.26
C ALA A 52 -45.71 9.77 -0.61
N VAL A 53 -44.51 10.15 -1.06
CA VAL A 53 -43.44 9.21 -1.37
C VAL A 53 -42.96 8.48 -0.10
N ALA A 54 -42.84 9.18 1.04
CA ALA A 54 -42.47 8.56 2.30
C ALA A 54 -43.57 7.60 2.80
N GLY A 55 -44.84 7.94 2.62
CA GLY A 55 -45.99 7.04 2.88
C GLY A 55 -45.96 5.79 1.99
N ALA A 56 -45.72 5.98 0.68
CA ALA A 56 -45.60 4.89 -0.28
C ALA A 56 -44.43 3.98 0.07
N ALA A 57 -43.33 4.51 0.60
CA ALA A 57 -42.20 3.69 1.05
C ALA A 57 -42.58 2.72 2.19
N LEU A 58 -43.48 3.11 3.09
CA LEU A 58 -44.01 2.20 4.11
C LEU A 58 -44.88 1.08 3.51
N SER A 59 -45.65 1.38 2.44
CA SER A 59 -46.48 0.40 1.76
C SER A 59 -45.65 -0.69 1.09
N LEU A 60 -44.37 -0.44 0.81
CA LEU A 60 -43.43 -1.44 0.30
C LEU A 60 -42.93 -2.42 1.39
N GLY A 61 -43.50 -2.37 2.60
CA GLY A 61 -43.18 -3.29 3.70
C GLY A 61 -41.89 -2.98 4.44
N LEU A 62 -41.44 -1.73 4.39
CA LEU A 62 -40.27 -1.31 5.16
C LEU A 62 -40.64 -1.17 6.64
N GLU A 63 -39.78 -1.71 7.49
CA GLU A 63 -39.95 -1.61 8.95
C GLU A 63 -39.66 -0.18 9.43
N ALA A 64 -40.27 0.19 10.57
CA ALA A 64 -39.92 1.41 11.27
C ALA A 64 -38.41 1.50 11.51
N ASP A 65 -37.83 2.70 11.48
CA ASP A 65 -36.40 2.97 11.57
C ASP A 65 -35.55 2.39 10.43
N ALA A 66 -36.18 1.86 9.37
CA ALA A 66 -35.42 1.38 8.23
C ALA A 66 -34.61 2.52 7.60
N ARG A 67 -33.35 2.22 7.32
CA ARG A 67 -32.42 3.15 6.66
C ARG A 67 -32.54 3.00 5.16
N VAL A 68 -32.85 4.07 4.47
CA VAL A 68 -33.14 4.04 3.05
C VAL A 68 -32.28 5.05 2.27
N ILE A 69 -32.02 4.76 1.01
CA ILE A 69 -31.45 5.67 0.02
C ILE A 69 -32.54 5.96 -0.99
N LEU A 70 -32.74 7.21 -1.34
CA LEU A 70 -33.75 7.63 -2.31
C LEU A 70 -33.09 8.10 -3.60
N LEU A 71 -33.51 7.52 -4.72
CA LEU A 71 -33.09 7.90 -6.05
C LEU A 71 -34.22 8.65 -6.74
N LEU A 72 -33.98 9.94 -6.98
CA LEU A 72 -34.93 10.86 -7.56
C LEU A 72 -34.74 10.98 -9.09
N PRO A 73 -35.80 11.38 -9.81
CA PRO A 73 -35.69 11.81 -11.21
C PRO A 73 -34.71 12.98 -11.35
N PRO A 74 -34.08 13.14 -12.53
CA PRO A 74 -33.09 14.19 -12.75
C PRO A 74 -33.62 15.60 -12.62
N GLY A 75 -34.91 15.85 -12.85
CA GLY A 75 -35.53 17.17 -12.71
C GLY A 75 -35.41 17.82 -11.32
N HIS A 76 -35.08 17.03 -10.28
CA HIS A 76 -34.78 17.55 -8.94
C HIS A 76 -33.39 18.17 -8.77
N PHE A 77 -32.53 17.99 -9.79
CA PHE A 77 -31.13 18.36 -9.76
C PHE A 77 -30.84 19.40 -10.86
N SER A 78 -29.97 20.36 -10.53
CA SER A 78 -29.33 21.22 -11.53
C SER A 78 -27.90 20.75 -11.73
N THR A 79 -27.37 20.90 -12.93
CA THR A 79 -26.02 20.50 -13.28
C THR A 79 -25.17 21.70 -13.63
N SER A 80 -23.87 21.64 -13.33
CA SER A 80 -22.91 22.63 -13.79
C SER A 80 -21.59 21.96 -14.10
N GLU A 81 -20.90 22.52 -15.08
CA GLU A 81 -19.60 22.03 -15.54
C GLU A 81 -18.49 22.97 -15.07
N HIS A 82 -17.43 22.41 -14.51
CA HIS A 82 -16.32 23.17 -13.98
C HIS A 82 -14.98 22.57 -14.39
N GLN A 83 -14.03 23.43 -14.71
CA GLN A 83 -12.65 23.04 -14.93
C GLN A 83 -11.82 23.32 -13.67
N PHE A 84 -11.73 22.36 -12.79
CA PHE A 84 -10.85 22.45 -11.64
C PHE A 84 -9.56 21.66 -11.87
N ALA A 85 -8.45 22.20 -11.37
CA ALA A 85 -7.25 21.41 -11.18
C ALA A 85 -7.55 20.25 -10.20
N THR A 86 -6.78 19.18 -10.25
CA THR A 86 -6.93 18.00 -9.38
C THR A 86 -7.02 18.38 -7.90
N LEU A 87 -8.23 18.58 -7.41
CA LEU A 87 -8.55 18.88 -6.02
C LEU A 87 -8.96 17.57 -5.31
N ASP A 88 -8.68 17.48 -4.02
CA ASP A 88 -9.37 16.49 -3.20
C ASP A 88 -10.87 16.82 -3.09
N ARG A 89 -11.69 15.81 -2.80
CA ARG A 89 -13.16 15.97 -2.76
C ARG A 89 -13.61 17.10 -1.82
N GLY A 90 -12.99 17.19 -0.65
CA GLY A 90 -13.36 18.19 0.33
C GLY A 90 -13.02 19.61 -0.14
N ALA A 91 -11.89 19.79 -0.82
CA ALA A 91 -11.52 21.07 -1.42
C ALA A 91 -12.42 21.42 -2.59
N LEU A 92 -12.72 20.44 -3.45
CA LEU A 92 -13.64 20.61 -4.58
C LEU A 92 -15.02 21.08 -4.13
N LEU A 93 -15.64 20.38 -3.17
CA LEU A 93 -16.97 20.75 -2.68
C LEU A 93 -16.99 22.12 -2.00
N ARG A 94 -15.91 22.50 -1.30
CA ARG A 94 -15.80 23.86 -0.74
C ARG A 94 -15.66 24.91 -1.84
N ALA A 95 -14.87 24.66 -2.86
CA ALA A 95 -14.71 25.56 -3.99
C ALA A 95 -16.04 25.78 -4.73
N LEU A 96 -16.75 24.69 -5.02
CA LEU A 96 -18.09 24.77 -5.62
C LEU A 96 -19.07 25.55 -4.74
N HIS A 97 -19.10 25.25 -3.45
CA HIS A 97 -20.01 25.97 -2.54
C HIS A 97 -19.66 27.45 -2.44
N PHE A 98 -18.40 27.82 -2.53
CA PHE A 98 -17.99 29.24 -2.55
C PHE A 98 -18.43 29.95 -3.84
N GLN A 99 -18.45 29.22 -4.97
CA GLN A 99 -18.88 29.76 -6.27
C GLN A 99 -20.40 29.66 -6.51
N GLN A 100 -21.17 29.18 -5.53
CA GLN A 100 -22.60 28.96 -5.70
C GLN A 100 -23.33 30.21 -6.20
N ASP A 101 -23.06 31.38 -5.62
CA ASP A 101 -23.73 32.62 -5.95
C ASP A 101 -23.38 33.15 -7.34
N GLU A 102 -22.19 32.75 -7.85
CA GLU A 102 -21.75 33.07 -9.21
C GLU A 102 -22.44 32.17 -10.23
N ILE A 103 -22.58 30.85 -9.91
CA ILE A 103 -23.18 29.86 -10.78
C ILE A 103 -24.69 29.97 -10.82
N PHE A 104 -25.32 30.25 -9.68
CA PHE A 104 -26.77 30.34 -9.51
C PHE A 104 -27.12 31.61 -8.75
N PRO A 105 -27.06 32.81 -9.38
CA PRO A 105 -27.29 34.08 -8.73
C PRO A 105 -28.72 34.19 -8.20
N GLY A 106 -28.85 34.56 -6.93
CA GLY A 106 -30.14 34.78 -6.29
C GLY A 106 -30.97 33.54 -5.96
N MET A 107 -30.37 32.32 -6.12
CA MET A 107 -31.04 31.09 -5.71
C MET A 107 -30.89 30.84 -4.20
N GLU A 108 -31.86 30.10 -3.64
CA GLU A 108 -31.78 29.57 -2.28
C GLU A 108 -30.51 28.78 -2.07
N PRO A 109 -30.04 28.59 -0.82
CA PRO A 109 -28.86 27.76 -0.53
C PRO A 109 -28.98 26.39 -1.15
N LEU A 110 -27.95 25.99 -1.92
CA LEU A 110 -27.89 24.71 -2.60
C LEU A 110 -26.99 23.75 -1.83
N ALA A 111 -27.33 22.47 -1.89
CA ALA A 111 -26.43 21.39 -1.58
C ALA A 111 -25.70 20.96 -2.87
N VAL A 112 -24.43 20.57 -2.79
CA VAL A 112 -23.63 20.20 -3.96
C VAL A 112 -22.93 18.87 -3.73
N THR A 113 -22.86 18.07 -4.78
CA THR A 113 -22.02 16.88 -4.87
C THR A 113 -21.35 16.83 -6.24
N ALA A 114 -20.13 16.27 -6.31
CA ALA A 114 -19.36 16.22 -7.54
C ALA A 114 -18.39 15.03 -7.52
N ALA A 115 -18.01 14.58 -8.73
CA ALA A 115 -16.94 13.61 -8.92
C ALA A 115 -15.60 14.31 -9.06
N CYS A 116 -14.60 13.83 -8.32
CA CYS A 116 -13.25 14.40 -8.33
C CYS A 116 -12.37 13.85 -9.48
N SER A 117 -12.81 12.78 -10.13
CA SER A 117 -12.04 12.02 -11.13
C SER A 117 -12.25 12.47 -12.56
N VAL A 118 -13.15 13.41 -12.77
CA VAL A 118 -13.60 13.84 -14.11
C VAL A 118 -13.08 15.23 -14.43
N SER A 119 -12.58 15.41 -15.65
CA SER A 119 -12.27 16.73 -16.20
C SER A 119 -12.93 16.83 -17.59
N PRO A 120 -13.89 17.74 -17.80
CA PRO A 120 -14.45 18.69 -16.83
C PRO A 120 -15.25 18.04 -15.68
N THR A 121 -15.21 18.67 -14.50
CA THR A 121 -15.96 18.18 -13.33
C THR A 121 -17.43 18.46 -13.48
N LEU A 122 -18.26 17.42 -13.42
CA LEU A 122 -19.71 17.55 -13.31
C LEU A 122 -20.10 17.76 -11.86
N ALA A 123 -20.69 18.88 -11.55
CA ALA A 123 -21.30 19.16 -10.25
C ALA A 123 -22.82 19.05 -10.33
N LEU A 124 -23.40 18.39 -9.34
CA LEU A 124 -24.84 18.28 -9.16
C LEU A 124 -25.28 19.12 -7.97
N TRP A 125 -26.33 19.86 -8.16
CA TRP A 125 -26.89 20.78 -7.19
C TRP A 125 -28.35 20.45 -6.90
N MET A 126 -28.73 20.56 -5.64
CA MET A 126 -30.11 20.39 -5.20
C MET A 126 -30.44 21.49 -4.19
N ARG A 127 -31.64 22.03 -4.22
CA ARG A 127 -32.09 23.03 -3.24
C ARG A 127 -32.03 22.42 -1.84
N ARG A 128 -31.35 23.12 -0.93
CA ARG A 128 -31.23 22.62 0.45
C ARG A 128 -32.56 22.47 1.13
N GLY A 129 -33.47 23.44 0.95
CA GLY A 129 -34.82 23.34 1.48
C GLY A 129 -35.63 22.16 0.94
N GLU A 130 -35.39 21.76 -0.28
CA GLU A 130 -35.97 20.53 -0.85
C GLU A 130 -35.39 19.27 -0.24
N LEU A 131 -34.05 19.19 -0.10
CA LEU A 131 -33.37 18.11 0.54
C LEU A 131 -33.82 17.93 2.00
N GLU A 132 -34.00 19.02 2.72
CA GLU A 132 -34.53 19.04 4.10
C GLU A 132 -35.98 18.56 4.16
N ARG A 133 -36.84 18.96 3.21
CA ARG A 133 -38.21 18.45 3.11
C ARG A 133 -38.25 16.95 2.90
N TRP A 134 -37.42 16.40 2.02
CA TRP A 134 -37.30 14.95 1.84
C TRP A 134 -36.88 14.25 3.13
N GLN A 135 -35.88 14.79 3.81
CA GLN A 135 -35.41 14.23 5.09
C GLN A 135 -36.52 14.26 6.16
N GLN A 136 -37.23 15.37 6.26
CA GLN A 136 -38.31 15.54 7.22
C GLN A 136 -39.48 14.60 6.96
N ALA A 137 -39.91 14.45 5.71
CA ALA A 137 -41.00 13.56 5.31
C ALA A 137 -40.70 12.12 5.68
N PHE A 138 -39.49 11.63 5.35
CA PHE A 138 -39.08 10.29 5.71
C PHE A 138 -38.96 10.09 7.23
N THR A 139 -38.46 11.10 7.94
CA THR A 139 -38.38 11.06 9.40
C THR A 139 -39.77 10.99 10.06
N LEU A 140 -40.76 11.77 9.56
CA LEU A 140 -42.14 11.72 10.01
C LEU A 140 -42.81 10.39 9.73
N ALA A 141 -42.46 9.74 8.62
CA ALA A 141 -42.88 8.38 8.29
C ALA A 141 -42.13 7.28 9.12
N GLY A 142 -41.26 7.68 10.03
CA GLY A 142 -40.48 6.72 10.84
C GLY A 142 -39.34 6.02 10.10
N LEU A 143 -38.94 6.55 8.95
CA LEU A 143 -37.82 6.04 8.14
C LEU A 143 -36.59 6.94 8.26
N LYS A 144 -35.40 6.39 8.11
CA LYS A 144 -34.15 7.17 8.12
C LYS A 144 -33.59 7.31 6.71
N LEU A 145 -33.75 8.48 6.13
CA LEU A 145 -33.17 8.79 4.83
C LEU A 145 -31.65 9.06 4.97
N LEU A 146 -30.85 8.15 4.45
CA LEU A 146 -29.37 8.25 4.52
C LEU A 146 -28.80 9.16 3.45
N ALA A 147 -29.31 9.03 2.24
CA ALA A 147 -28.82 9.77 1.09
C ALA A 147 -29.92 9.93 0.03
N VAL A 148 -29.77 10.98 -0.77
CA VAL A 148 -30.55 11.25 -1.97
C VAL A 148 -29.60 11.32 -3.16
N GLY A 149 -30.01 10.85 -4.32
CA GLY A 149 -29.21 10.96 -5.52
C GLY A 149 -30.00 10.83 -6.82
N PRO A 150 -29.41 11.20 -7.96
CA PRO A 150 -30.02 11.09 -9.26
C PRO A 150 -30.08 9.64 -9.71
N ARG A 151 -31.26 9.18 -10.08
CA ARG A 151 -31.53 7.83 -10.58
C ARG A 151 -30.61 7.45 -11.75
N ASN A 152 -30.46 8.35 -12.69
CA ASN A 152 -29.81 8.07 -13.97
C ASN A 152 -28.29 7.86 -13.84
N LEU A 153 -27.61 8.74 -13.12
CA LEU A 153 -26.17 8.62 -12.92
C LEU A 153 -25.82 7.38 -12.10
N LEU A 154 -26.67 7.04 -11.12
CA LEU A 154 -26.45 5.87 -10.30
C LEU A 154 -26.71 4.56 -11.04
N ARG A 155 -27.65 4.57 -11.99
CA ARG A 155 -27.86 3.45 -12.89
C ARG A 155 -26.63 3.17 -13.76
N GLN A 156 -26.06 4.23 -14.35
CA GLN A 156 -24.85 4.10 -15.18
C GLN A 156 -23.64 3.65 -14.35
N TYR A 157 -23.53 4.08 -13.09
CA TYR A 157 -22.52 3.56 -12.14
C TYR A 157 -22.53 2.04 -12.02
N LEU A 158 -23.67 1.39 -12.28
CA LEU A 158 -23.81 -0.07 -12.29
C LEU A 158 -23.39 -0.73 -13.60
N GLY A 159 -22.93 0.04 -14.57
CA GLY A 159 -22.48 -0.45 -15.87
C GLY A 159 -23.62 -0.56 -16.90
N ALA A 160 -24.77 0.09 -16.64
CA ALA A 160 -25.78 0.25 -17.68
C ALA A 160 -25.26 1.21 -18.75
N THR A 161 -25.11 0.70 -19.96
CA THR A 161 -24.78 1.49 -21.15
C THR A 161 -26.06 2.05 -21.74
N GLY A 162 -26.08 3.32 -22.09
CA GLY A 162 -27.20 3.96 -22.77
C GLY A 162 -27.52 5.34 -22.25
N PHE A 163 -28.40 5.98 -22.96
CA PHE A 163 -28.94 7.28 -22.61
C PHE A 163 -29.95 7.15 -21.48
N SER A 164 -29.88 8.04 -20.51
CA SER A 164 -30.89 8.16 -19.48
C SER A 164 -31.65 9.44 -19.70
N SER A 165 -32.98 9.37 -19.83
CA SER A 165 -33.83 10.55 -19.92
C SER A 165 -33.65 11.42 -18.68
N LEU A 166 -33.38 12.71 -18.88
CA LEU A 166 -33.36 13.71 -17.81
C LEU A 166 -34.75 14.25 -17.53
N ASP A 167 -35.49 14.44 -18.60
CA ASP A 167 -36.90 14.78 -18.68
C ASP A 167 -37.43 14.35 -20.04
N SER A 168 -38.60 14.79 -20.45
CA SER A 168 -39.19 14.43 -21.75
C SER A 168 -38.42 14.99 -22.96
N GLU A 169 -37.49 15.93 -22.75
CA GLU A 169 -36.80 16.64 -23.84
C GLU A 169 -35.30 16.50 -23.86
N SER A 170 -34.69 16.06 -22.75
CA SER A 170 -33.23 15.95 -22.63
C SER A 170 -32.75 14.60 -22.12
N MET A 171 -31.72 14.09 -22.76
CA MET A 171 -31.05 12.85 -22.39
C MET A 171 -29.63 13.12 -21.94
N LEU A 172 -29.24 12.50 -20.83
CA LEU A 172 -27.88 12.53 -20.34
C LEU A 172 -27.16 11.25 -20.77
N GLU A 173 -26.10 11.41 -21.56
CA GLU A 173 -25.14 10.35 -21.81
C GLU A 173 -23.96 10.52 -20.87
N ALA A 174 -23.69 9.54 -20.03
CA ALA A 174 -22.53 9.55 -19.14
C ALA A 174 -21.58 8.40 -19.51
N THR A 175 -20.31 8.70 -19.66
CA THR A 175 -19.25 7.73 -19.90
C THR A 175 -18.62 7.37 -18.54
N ILE A 176 -18.67 6.09 -18.22
CA ILE A 176 -18.13 5.55 -16.97
C ILE A 176 -16.99 4.59 -17.29
N ASP A 177 -15.87 4.71 -16.57
CA ASP A 177 -14.73 3.81 -16.72
C ASP A 177 -15.05 2.43 -16.10
N PRO A 178 -14.22 1.40 -16.36
CA PRO A 178 -14.38 0.06 -15.77
C PRO A 178 -14.34 0.05 -14.25
N ARG A 179 -13.85 1.13 -13.64
CA ARG A 179 -13.78 1.29 -12.17
C ARG A 179 -15.06 1.93 -11.61
N GLY A 180 -15.97 2.39 -12.48
CA GLY A 180 -17.20 3.07 -12.13
C GLY A 180 -17.02 4.57 -11.88
N ASP A 181 -15.93 5.18 -12.38
CA ASP A 181 -15.75 6.62 -12.34
C ASP A 181 -16.38 7.26 -13.57
N LEU A 182 -17.10 8.36 -13.38
CA LEU A 182 -17.58 9.16 -14.48
C LEU A 182 -16.36 9.82 -15.16
N THR A 183 -16.19 9.59 -16.46
CA THR A 183 -15.07 10.12 -17.25
C THR A 183 -15.52 11.22 -18.21
N GLY A 184 -16.79 11.29 -18.51
CA GLY A 184 -17.36 12.30 -19.37
C GLY A 184 -18.89 12.27 -19.31
N TRP A 185 -19.50 13.32 -19.81
CA TRP A 185 -20.94 13.40 -19.95
C TRP A 185 -21.31 14.38 -21.06
N THR A 186 -22.44 14.14 -21.70
CA THR A 186 -23.00 15.03 -22.72
C THR A 186 -24.51 15.10 -22.54
N LEU A 187 -25.07 16.27 -22.78
CA LEU A 187 -26.52 16.47 -22.91
C LEU A 187 -26.87 16.37 -24.38
N LYS A 188 -27.87 15.56 -24.70
CA LYS A 188 -28.45 15.45 -26.02
C LYS A 188 -29.95 15.77 -25.95
N GLU A 189 -30.47 16.38 -26.98
CA GLU A 189 -31.92 16.51 -27.14
C GLU A 189 -32.53 15.16 -27.39
N SER A 190 -33.67 14.87 -26.76
CA SER A 190 -34.34 13.59 -26.92
C SER A 190 -35.08 13.58 -28.28
N GLU A 191 -34.67 12.69 -29.17
CA GLU A 191 -35.39 12.46 -30.45
C GLU A 191 -36.62 11.55 -30.28
N GLY A 192 -37.35 11.71 -29.19
CA GLY A 192 -38.73 11.17 -29.09
C GLY A 192 -38.88 9.66 -28.90
N ASP A 193 -37.84 8.89 -28.90
CA ASP A 193 -37.93 7.44 -28.68
C ASP A 193 -37.67 7.10 -27.20
N THR A 194 -38.76 7.03 -26.46
CA THR A 194 -38.74 6.64 -25.05
C THR A 194 -38.35 5.19 -24.94
N SER A 195 -37.06 4.97 -24.68
CA SER A 195 -36.62 3.62 -24.33
C SER A 195 -37.36 3.15 -23.08
N GLU A 196 -37.83 1.92 -23.13
CA GLU A 196 -38.52 1.18 -22.08
C GLU A 196 -38.06 1.57 -20.67
N ALA A 197 -39.03 1.97 -19.86
CA ALA A 197 -38.82 2.25 -18.45
C ALA A 197 -38.14 1.04 -17.79
N ASP A 198 -36.96 1.26 -17.28
CA ASP A 198 -36.23 0.21 -16.60
C ASP A 198 -36.90 -0.09 -15.26
N ILE A 199 -37.46 -1.25 -15.17
CA ILE A 199 -38.08 -1.77 -13.96
C ILE A 199 -37.00 -1.94 -12.88
N PRO A 200 -37.16 -1.36 -11.70
CA PRO A 200 -36.28 -1.62 -10.56
C PRO A 200 -36.21 -3.12 -10.25
N GLY A 201 -35.00 -3.61 -10.08
CA GLY A 201 -34.75 -5.06 -9.98
C GLY A 201 -34.26 -5.69 -11.29
N SER A 202 -34.32 -4.95 -12.40
CA SER A 202 -33.65 -5.28 -13.65
C SER A 202 -32.11 -5.35 -13.48
N PRO A 203 -31.38 -5.97 -14.42
CA PRO A 203 -29.94 -6.20 -14.32
C PRO A 203 -29.09 -5.01 -13.86
N PRO A 204 -29.33 -3.75 -14.29
CA PRO A 204 -28.51 -2.63 -13.85
C PRO A 204 -28.61 -2.35 -12.33
N TRP A 205 -29.73 -2.66 -11.69
CA TRP A 205 -29.89 -2.44 -10.25
C TRP A 205 -29.43 -3.62 -9.40
N LYS A 206 -29.22 -4.78 -10.02
CA LYS A 206 -28.70 -5.96 -9.34
C LYS A 206 -27.28 -5.70 -8.83
N GLY A 207 -27.04 -5.93 -7.57
CA GLY A 207 -25.73 -5.71 -6.94
C GLY A 207 -25.43 -4.26 -6.56
N PHE A 208 -26.38 -3.31 -6.76
CA PHE A 208 -26.17 -1.91 -6.36
C PHE A 208 -25.84 -1.78 -4.89
N LYS A 209 -26.56 -2.49 -4.02
CA LYS A 209 -26.35 -2.48 -2.57
C LYS A 209 -24.97 -3.03 -2.18
N GLU A 210 -24.47 -4.04 -2.87
CA GLU A 210 -23.13 -4.58 -2.66
C GLU A 210 -22.07 -3.60 -3.13
N ARG A 211 -22.27 -2.95 -4.25
CA ARG A 211 -21.34 -1.93 -4.75
C ARG A 211 -21.27 -0.71 -3.82
N LEU A 212 -22.38 -0.29 -3.21
CA LEU A 212 -22.38 0.78 -2.20
C LEU A 212 -21.47 0.48 -1.00
N ARG A 213 -21.29 -0.80 -0.65
CA ARG A 213 -20.38 -1.23 0.41
C ARG A 213 -18.92 -1.16 0.00
N ILE A 214 -18.63 -1.40 -1.27
CA ILE A 214 -17.26 -1.42 -1.81
C ILE A 214 -16.80 0.00 -2.12
N ARG A 215 -17.68 0.75 -2.79
CA ARG A 215 -17.37 2.09 -3.27
C ARG A 215 -18.58 3.02 -3.10
N ARG A 216 -18.31 4.23 -2.64
CA ARG A 216 -19.32 5.27 -2.56
C ARG A 216 -19.50 5.92 -3.94
N PRO A 217 -20.73 6.06 -4.46
CA PRO A 217 -21.00 6.91 -5.61
C PRO A 217 -20.75 8.37 -5.27
N ASP A 218 -20.13 9.12 -6.18
CA ASP A 218 -19.78 10.51 -5.97
C ASP A 218 -20.98 11.46 -5.97
N TYR A 219 -22.12 10.99 -6.50
CA TYR A 219 -23.33 11.79 -6.75
C TYR A 219 -24.41 11.63 -5.68
N LEU A 220 -24.11 11.08 -4.53
CA LEU A 220 -25.06 10.97 -3.42
C LEU A 220 -24.93 12.16 -2.48
N PHE A 221 -26.04 12.83 -2.22
CA PHE A 221 -26.20 13.82 -1.17
C PHE A 221 -26.42 13.09 0.15
N LEU A 222 -25.42 13.04 1.00
CA LEU A 222 -25.52 12.43 2.31
C LEU A 222 -26.22 13.35 3.29
N LEU A 223 -27.31 12.88 3.88
CA LEU A 223 -28.11 13.59 4.89
C LEU A 223 -27.59 13.33 6.29
N GLU A 224 -27.27 12.08 6.58
CA GLU A 224 -26.63 11.72 7.83
C GLU A 224 -25.12 12.00 7.72
N LYS A 225 -24.73 13.24 7.95
CA LYS A 225 -23.33 13.53 8.22
C LYS A 225 -22.99 12.73 9.46
N SER A 226 -22.11 11.76 9.32
CA SER A 226 -21.49 11.08 10.47
C SER A 226 -20.89 12.16 11.37
N SER A 227 -21.72 12.70 12.27
CA SER A 227 -21.37 13.82 13.17
C SER A 227 -20.34 13.41 14.22
N LYS A 228 -20.04 12.14 14.29
CA LYS A 228 -18.93 11.63 15.09
C LYS A 228 -17.65 11.90 14.33
N ARG A 229 -17.22 13.19 14.32
CA ARG A 229 -15.79 13.46 14.11
C ARG A 229 -15.07 12.43 14.96
N PRO A 230 -14.30 11.51 14.37
CA PRO A 230 -13.52 10.61 15.18
C PRO A 230 -12.77 11.52 16.16
N ARG A 231 -12.90 11.26 17.44
CA ARG A 231 -12.14 11.99 18.46
C ARG A 231 -10.68 11.62 18.25
N PHE A 232 -10.13 12.08 17.11
CA PHE A 232 -8.77 11.79 16.66
C PHE A 232 -7.77 12.17 17.74
N GLY A 233 -8.06 13.26 18.50
CA GLY A 233 -7.28 13.64 19.65
C GLY A 233 -7.31 12.59 20.77
N LEU A 234 -8.44 11.94 20.99
CA LEU A 234 -8.57 10.90 22.02
C LEU A 234 -7.87 9.62 21.59
N TRP A 235 -8.02 9.21 20.30
CA TRP A 235 -7.31 8.05 19.77
C TRP A 235 -5.80 8.30 19.65
N LEU A 236 -5.39 9.52 19.29
CA LEU A 236 -3.98 9.91 19.28
C LEU A 236 -3.42 9.90 20.71
N GLY A 237 -4.17 10.39 21.70
CA GLY A 237 -3.82 10.30 23.10
C GLY A 237 -3.65 8.86 23.57
N VAL A 238 -4.61 7.98 23.26
CA VAL A 238 -4.52 6.54 23.57
C VAL A 238 -3.34 5.88 22.87
N ALA A 239 -3.07 6.21 21.60
CA ALA A 239 -1.93 5.67 20.87
C ALA A 239 -0.59 6.13 21.49
N VAL A 240 -0.47 7.39 21.87
CA VAL A 240 0.74 7.92 22.54
C VAL A 240 0.96 7.23 23.89
N VAL A 241 -0.10 7.06 24.69
CA VAL A 241 -0.02 6.33 25.97
C VAL A 241 0.35 4.87 25.74
N ALA A 242 -0.25 4.21 24.76
CA ALA A 242 0.05 2.81 24.44
C ALA A 242 1.50 2.64 23.97
N ILE A 243 1.99 3.54 23.11
CA ILE A 243 3.40 3.55 22.68
C ILE A 243 4.32 3.83 23.87
N GLY A 244 3.99 4.78 24.74
CA GLY A 244 4.76 5.07 25.95
C GLY A 244 4.85 3.87 26.89
N LEU A 245 3.75 3.15 27.08
CA LEU A 245 3.72 1.91 27.89
C LEU A 245 4.54 0.79 27.23
N LEU A 246 4.46 0.66 25.91
CA LEU A 246 5.20 -0.36 25.16
C LEU A 246 6.70 -0.10 25.18
N VAL A 247 7.09 1.17 25.04
CA VAL A 247 8.49 1.61 25.17
C VAL A 247 8.99 1.38 26.60
N ASN A 248 8.19 1.75 27.59
CA ASN A 248 8.57 1.52 29.00
C ASN A 248 8.69 0.01 29.29
N TYR A 249 7.76 -0.81 28.82
CA TYR A 249 7.83 -2.26 28.98
C TYR A 249 9.05 -2.87 28.27
N ALA A 250 9.41 -2.37 27.07
CA ALA A 250 10.59 -2.82 26.34
C ALA A 250 11.91 -2.34 26.97
N LEU A 251 11.90 -1.17 27.66
CA LEU A 251 13.09 -0.62 28.33
C LEU A 251 13.31 -1.20 29.74
N LEU A 252 12.28 -1.72 30.40
CA LEU A 252 12.38 -2.31 31.73
C LEU A 252 13.46 -3.41 31.81
N PRO A 253 13.49 -4.43 30.93
CA PRO A 253 14.52 -5.47 30.97
C PRO A 253 15.91 -4.91 30.65
N LEU A 254 16.00 -3.83 29.86
CA LEU A 254 17.26 -3.16 29.55
C LEU A 254 17.81 -2.41 30.79
N ALA A 255 16.93 -1.74 31.54
CA ALA A 255 17.29 -1.07 32.78
C ALA A 255 17.74 -2.08 33.84
N GLU A 256 17.06 -3.21 33.96
CA GLU A 256 17.46 -4.30 34.85
C GLU A 256 18.83 -4.88 34.47
N GLN A 257 19.08 -5.08 33.17
CA GLN A 257 20.38 -5.53 32.69
C GLN A 257 21.50 -4.51 32.94
N LEU A 258 21.20 -3.22 32.79
CA LEU A 258 22.18 -2.16 33.09
C LEU A 258 22.51 -2.09 34.60
N ASN A 259 21.49 -2.20 35.44
CA ASN A 259 21.70 -2.24 36.90
C ASN A 259 22.48 -3.49 37.32
N LEU A 260 22.13 -4.66 36.77
CA LEU A 260 22.86 -5.90 37.03
C LEU A 260 24.31 -5.81 36.55
N ARG A 261 24.55 -5.18 35.39
CA ARG A 261 25.93 -4.93 34.90
C ARG A 261 26.71 -3.99 35.83
N ALA A 262 26.07 -2.94 36.29
CA ALA A 262 26.70 -2.00 37.24
C ALA A 262 27.08 -2.70 38.55
N GLU A 263 26.18 -3.54 39.07
CA GLU A 263 26.43 -4.31 40.31
C GLU A 263 27.53 -5.35 40.11
N LEU A 264 27.51 -6.07 38.95
CA LEU A 264 28.59 -7.00 38.61
C LEU A 264 29.93 -6.30 38.38
N GLN A 265 29.94 -5.11 37.79
CA GLN A 265 31.15 -4.31 37.64
C GLN A 265 31.72 -3.87 39.00
N GLN A 266 30.84 -3.54 39.93
CA GLN A 266 31.23 -3.17 41.27
C GLN A 266 31.83 -4.36 42.04
N GLN A 267 31.21 -5.55 41.93
CA GLN A 267 31.74 -6.79 42.49
C GLN A 267 33.09 -7.17 41.90
N VAL A 268 33.23 -6.99 40.55
CA VAL A 268 34.52 -7.25 39.89
C VAL A 268 35.59 -6.25 40.31
N ALA A 269 35.23 -4.98 40.55
CA ALA A 269 36.14 -3.98 41.04
C ALA A 269 36.61 -4.30 42.50
N ASP A 270 35.68 -4.68 43.35
CA ASP A 270 35.95 -5.08 44.74
C ASP A 270 36.84 -6.34 44.83
N LEU A 271 36.57 -7.31 43.92
CA LEU A 271 37.42 -8.52 43.82
C LEU A 271 38.81 -8.21 43.23
N ALA A 272 38.89 -7.24 42.30
CA ALA A 272 40.17 -6.82 41.72
C ALA A 272 41.05 -6.08 42.74
N GLU A 273 40.45 -5.31 43.63
CA GLU A 273 41.16 -4.63 44.71
C GLU A 273 41.71 -5.63 45.74
N GLN A 274 41.01 -6.77 45.95
CA GLN A 274 41.45 -7.85 46.86
C GLN A 274 42.50 -8.77 46.26
N ALA A 275 42.69 -8.71 44.94
CA ALA A 275 43.60 -9.64 44.23
C ALA A 275 44.69 -8.91 43.45
N ASP A 276 45.29 -7.91 44.04
CA ASP A 276 46.37 -7.09 43.42
C ASP A 276 47.55 -7.92 42.90
N ASP A 277 47.90 -9.02 43.63
CA ASP A 277 48.92 -9.95 43.21
C ASP A 277 48.57 -10.73 41.93
N VAL A 278 47.24 -10.94 41.64
CA VAL A 278 46.79 -11.66 40.47
C VAL A 278 46.77 -10.71 39.26
N LEU A 279 46.56 -9.43 39.44
CA LEU A 279 46.58 -8.42 38.37
C LEU A 279 48.00 -8.24 37.82
N THR A 280 49.01 -8.22 38.70
CA THR A 280 50.41 -8.12 38.27
C THR A 280 50.85 -9.35 37.49
N LEU A 281 50.38 -10.54 37.89
CA LEU A 281 50.64 -11.78 37.17
C LEU A 281 49.95 -11.81 35.78
N ARG A 282 48.70 -11.26 35.72
CA ARG A 282 47.95 -11.15 34.48
C ARG A 282 48.59 -10.19 33.48
N GLU A 283 49.12 -9.09 33.96
CA GLU A 283 49.83 -8.13 33.12
C GLU A 283 51.09 -8.72 32.54
N GLN A 284 51.84 -9.53 33.34
CA GLN A 284 52.99 -10.30 32.85
C GLN A 284 52.58 -11.34 31.82
N VAL A 285 51.43 -12.02 31.99
CA VAL A 285 50.90 -12.99 31.05
C VAL A 285 50.48 -12.30 29.76
N MET A 286 49.78 -11.12 29.82
CA MET A 286 49.40 -10.36 28.63
C MET A 286 50.60 -9.89 27.81
N VAL A 287 51.68 -9.43 28.48
CA VAL A 287 52.89 -9.04 27.76
C VAL A 287 53.57 -10.25 27.08
N LEU A 288 53.48 -11.43 27.71
CA LEU A 288 53.95 -12.66 27.12
C LEU A 288 53.06 -13.12 25.95
N GLU A 289 51.73 -13.00 26.07
CA GLU A 289 50.76 -13.30 25.00
C GLU A 289 50.93 -12.36 23.79
N GLU A 290 51.13 -11.06 24.05
CA GLU A 290 51.39 -10.10 22.97
C GLU A 290 52.68 -10.39 22.21
N ARG A 291 53.74 -10.83 22.91
CA ARG A 291 54.99 -11.30 22.28
C ARG A 291 54.84 -12.59 21.51
N LEU A 292 53.89 -13.46 21.91
CA LEU A 292 53.63 -14.73 21.27
C LEU A 292 52.53 -14.64 20.19
N ALA A 293 51.68 -13.60 20.20
CA ALA A 293 50.59 -13.40 19.26
C ALA A 293 51.04 -13.56 17.80
N PRO A 294 52.15 -12.99 17.35
CA PRO A 294 52.61 -13.20 15.97
C PRO A 294 52.91 -14.68 15.61
N ALA A 295 53.33 -15.46 16.59
CA ALA A 295 53.62 -16.89 16.38
C ALA A 295 52.36 -17.78 16.45
N LEU A 296 51.37 -17.35 17.28
CA LEU A 296 50.08 -18.07 17.40
C LEU A 296 49.12 -17.77 16.27
N ASN A 297 49.20 -16.57 15.69
CA ASN A 297 48.38 -16.15 14.56
C ASN A 297 49.01 -16.53 13.19
N TYR A 298 50.10 -17.29 13.22
CA TYR A 298 50.65 -17.84 11.97
C TYR A 298 49.58 -18.73 11.29
N PRO A 299 49.34 -18.54 10.00
CA PRO A 299 48.28 -19.27 9.33
C PRO A 299 48.47 -20.78 9.51
N LYS A 300 47.46 -21.43 10.11
CA LYS A 300 47.43 -22.89 10.40
C LYS A 300 47.56 -23.77 9.15
N VAL A 301 47.54 -23.15 7.99
CA VAL A 301 47.67 -23.81 6.68
C VAL A 301 49.15 -23.86 6.28
N LYS A 302 49.69 -25.03 6.11
CA LYS A 302 51.04 -25.20 5.54
C LYS A 302 51.05 -24.70 4.09
N ILE A 303 51.76 -23.61 3.85
CA ILE A 303 51.84 -22.94 2.54
C ILE A 303 52.23 -23.93 1.44
N GLY A 304 53.08 -24.89 1.74
CA GLY A 304 53.46 -25.94 0.78
C GLY A 304 52.30 -26.81 0.33
N ASN A 305 51.35 -27.14 1.21
CA ASN A 305 50.19 -27.95 0.85
C ASN A 305 49.22 -27.15 -0.03
N LEU A 306 49.09 -25.85 0.26
CA LEU A 306 48.27 -24.93 -0.55
C LEU A 306 48.88 -24.76 -1.95
N LEU A 307 50.19 -24.60 -2.05
CA LEU A 307 50.86 -24.46 -3.36
C LEU A 307 50.69 -25.71 -4.22
N ILE A 308 50.76 -26.92 -3.64
CA ILE A 308 50.53 -28.15 -4.38
C ILE A 308 49.07 -28.24 -4.87
N LEU A 309 48.11 -27.88 -4.02
CA LEU A 309 46.70 -27.84 -4.42
C LEU A 309 46.45 -26.86 -5.55
N LEU A 310 47.08 -25.70 -5.52
CA LEU A 310 46.99 -24.70 -6.59
C LEU A 310 47.69 -25.21 -7.88
N ASP A 311 48.82 -25.85 -7.79
CA ASP A 311 49.52 -26.44 -8.94
C ASP A 311 48.68 -27.51 -9.64
N GLU A 312 48.01 -28.38 -8.89
CA GLU A 312 47.07 -29.37 -9.43
C GLU A 312 45.82 -28.78 -10.06
N SER A 313 45.40 -27.62 -9.58
CA SER A 313 44.10 -26.99 -9.97
C SER A 313 44.26 -25.98 -11.12
N LEU A 314 45.39 -25.32 -11.21
CA LEU A 314 45.66 -24.36 -12.27
C LEU A 314 45.94 -25.04 -13.62
N PRO A 315 45.60 -24.43 -14.76
CA PRO A 315 46.02 -24.90 -16.08
C PRO A 315 47.55 -24.95 -16.19
N LYS A 316 48.09 -25.93 -16.89
CA LYS A 316 49.55 -26.15 -17.01
C LYS A 316 50.32 -24.96 -17.58
N GLU A 317 49.65 -24.06 -18.28
CA GLU A 317 50.21 -22.84 -18.89
C GLU A 317 50.04 -21.60 -18.01
N SER A 318 49.64 -21.79 -16.74
CA SER A 318 49.45 -20.70 -15.77
C SER A 318 50.64 -20.60 -14.85
N TRP A 319 51.10 -19.41 -14.56
CA TRP A 319 52.16 -19.13 -13.61
C TRP A 319 51.66 -18.20 -12.50
N LEU A 320 51.98 -18.59 -11.27
CA LEU A 320 51.69 -17.82 -10.10
C LEU A 320 52.79 -16.77 -9.90
N LEU A 321 52.40 -15.50 -9.80
CA LEU A 321 53.30 -14.38 -9.56
C LEU A 321 53.37 -14.02 -8.07
N SER A 322 52.26 -14.02 -7.41
CA SER A 322 52.18 -13.75 -5.98
C SER A 322 51.03 -14.53 -5.32
N MET A 323 51.24 -14.86 -4.07
CA MET A 323 50.21 -15.46 -3.22
C MET A 323 50.26 -14.78 -1.85
N ARG A 324 49.10 -14.35 -1.40
CA ARG A 324 48.90 -13.79 -0.05
C ARG A 324 47.88 -14.64 0.68
N VAL A 325 48.23 -15.09 1.85
CA VAL A 325 47.32 -15.83 2.72
C VAL A 325 47.01 -14.99 3.94
N THR A 326 45.75 -14.74 4.19
CA THR A 326 45.30 -13.98 5.35
C THR A 326 44.14 -14.77 5.98
N GLU A 327 44.40 -15.37 7.12
CA GLU A 327 43.48 -16.25 7.84
C GLU A 327 42.86 -17.35 6.98
N SER A 328 41.63 -17.10 6.47
CA SER A 328 40.89 -18.07 5.60
C SER A 328 40.83 -17.62 4.14
N VAL A 329 41.42 -16.49 3.80
CA VAL A 329 41.40 -15.95 2.43
C VAL A 329 42.76 -16.06 1.79
N VAL A 330 42.79 -16.62 0.60
CA VAL A 330 43.96 -16.71 -0.24
C VAL A 330 43.78 -15.86 -1.48
N GLU A 331 44.64 -14.89 -1.67
CA GLU A 331 44.65 -14.08 -2.89
C GLU A 331 45.86 -14.53 -3.73
N ILE A 332 45.56 -14.89 -4.97
CA ILE A 332 46.60 -15.30 -5.95
C ILE A 332 46.59 -14.34 -7.12
N GLU A 333 47.77 -13.94 -7.56
CA GLU A 333 47.97 -13.25 -8.82
C GLU A 333 48.82 -14.12 -9.73
N GLY A 334 48.45 -14.18 -11.00
CA GLY A 334 49.15 -14.99 -11.97
C GLY A 334 48.96 -14.55 -13.40
N VAL A 335 49.57 -15.29 -14.30
CA VAL A 335 49.44 -15.12 -15.74
C VAL A 335 48.98 -16.44 -16.34
N SER A 336 47.97 -16.39 -17.20
CA SER A 336 47.43 -17.57 -17.88
C SER A 336 47.02 -17.22 -19.30
N SER A 337 47.01 -18.21 -20.17
CA SER A 337 46.41 -18.13 -21.50
C SER A 337 44.86 -18.12 -21.40
N ASP A 338 44.30 -18.75 -20.38
CA ASP A 338 42.85 -18.82 -20.13
C ASP A 338 42.55 -18.68 -18.64
N PRO A 339 42.41 -17.39 -18.13
CA PRO A 339 42.06 -17.15 -16.75
C PRO A 339 40.67 -17.65 -16.35
N SER A 340 39.74 -17.73 -17.30
CA SER A 340 38.36 -18.20 -17.03
C SER A 340 38.37 -19.68 -16.67
N ARG A 341 39.20 -20.47 -17.33
CA ARG A 341 39.35 -21.85 -17.04
C ARG A 341 40.07 -22.12 -15.70
N ALA A 342 40.94 -21.18 -15.30
CA ALA A 342 41.55 -21.25 -13.97
C ALA A 342 40.51 -21.08 -12.86
N ILE A 343 39.59 -20.11 -12.97
CA ILE A 343 38.53 -19.89 -11.96
C ILE A 343 37.52 -21.06 -11.96
N GLU A 344 37.15 -21.58 -13.13
CA GLU A 344 36.25 -22.72 -13.26
C GLU A 344 36.80 -23.94 -12.51
N ARG A 345 38.07 -24.31 -12.73
CA ARG A 345 38.73 -25.44 -12.06
C ARG A 345 38.85 -25.24 -10.56
N LEU A 346 39.13 -24.02 -10.12
CA LEU A 346 39.20 -23.70 -8.69
C LEU A 346 37.84 -23.75 -8.02
N SER A 347 36.76 -23.31 -8.72
CA SER A 347 35.41 -23.30 -8.18
C SER A 347 34.78 -24.69 -8.01
N VAL A 348 35.25 -25.69 -8.76
CA VAL A 348 34.81 -27.08 -8.63
C VAL A 348 35.45 -27.78 -7.41
N ARG A 349 36.53 -27.21 -6.88
CA ARG A 349 37.23 -27.80 -5.74
C ARG A 349 36.50 -27.59 -4.43
N PRO A 350 36.18 -28.64 -3.67
CA PRO A 350 35.44 -28.55 -2.40
C PRO A 350 36.23 -27.83 -1.29
N GLU A 351 37.52 -27.66 -1.45
CA GLU A 351 38.42 -26.98 -0.51
C GLU A 351 38.24 -25.48 -0.50
N PHE A 352 37.61 -24.92 -1.54
CA PHE A 352 37.34 -23.51 -1.67
C PHE A 352 35.83 -23.26 -1.59
N SER A 353 35.38 -22.46 -0.63
CA SER A 353 33.98 -22.16 -0.46
C SER A 353 33.50 -20.98 -1.34
N GLU A 354 34.43 -20.14 -1.75
CA GLU A 354 34.15 -18.96 -2.58
C GLU A 354 35.37 -18.68 -3.46
N VAL A 355 35.14 -18.57 -4.76
CA VAL A 355 36.19 -18.30 -5.75
C VAL A 355 35.71 -17.13 -6.63
N ALA A 356 36.44 -16.04 -6.63
CA ALA A 356 36.07 -14.86 -7.40
C ALA A 356 37.31 -14.15 -7.96
N PHE A 357 37.17 -13.43 -9.06
CA PHE A 357 38.22 -12.53 -9.51
C PHE A 357 38.35 -11.36 -8.51
N SER A 358 39.60 -11.13 -8.07
CA SER A 358 39.93 -9.98 -7.23
C SER A 358 40.21 -8.73 -8.06
N ARG A 359 40.54 -8.89 -9.33
CA ARG A 359 40.82 -7.79 -10.31
C ARG A 359 40.33 -8.18 -11.70
N ALA A 360 40.06 -7.16 -12.51
CA ALA A 360 39.77 -7.33 -13.93
C ALA A 360 40.96 -7.97 -14.66
N ILE A 361 40.66 -8.88 -15.57
CA ILE A 361 41.66 -9.54 -16.41
C ILE A 361 42.32 -8.49 -17.32
N GLN A 362 43.65 -8.42 -17.31
CA GLN A 362 44.43 -7.49 -18.13
C GLN A 362 45.43 -8.28 -19.01
N GLN A 363 45.58 -7.88 -20.25
CA GLN A 363 46.63 -8.41 -21.10
C GLN A 363 48.02 -8.05 -20.53
N ASP A 364 48.90 -9.02 -20.42
CA ASP A 364 50.27 -8.76 -19.91
C ASP A 364 51.12 -8.11 -21.01
N PRO A 365 51.51 -6.83 -20.87
CA PRO A 365 52.28 -6.14 -21.88
C PRO A 365 53.70 -6.63 -22.07
N ARG A 366 54.21 -7.49 -21.15
CA ARG A 366 55.60 -7.99 -21.20
C ARG A 366 55.78 -9.24 -22.05
N HIS A 367 54.70 -9.92 -22.42
CA HIS A 367 54.69 -11.12 -23.23
C HIS A 367 53.95 -10.87 -24.57
N GLY A 368 54.29 -9.80 -25.26
CA GLY A 368 53.72 -9.35 -26.55
C GLY A 368 54.14 -10.18 -27.77
N GLY A 369 54.42 -11.50 -27.58
CA GLY A 369 54.58 -12.43 -28.67
C GLY A 369 53.41 -13.40 -28.71
N SER A 370 52.87 -13.66 -29.86
CA SER A 370 51.80 -14.48 -30.41
C SER A 370 50.93 -15.41 -29.50
N GLU A 371 51.14 -15.50 -28.24
CA GLU A 371 50.34 -16.21 -27.25
C GLU A 371 49.81 -15.17 -26.21
N GLY A 372 48.60 -14.70 -26.44
CA GLY A 372 47.96 -13.69 -25.60
C GLY A 372 47.73 -14.12 -24.14
N LYS A 373 48.80 -14.00 -23.32
CA LYS A 373 48.72 -14.32 -21.88
C LYS A 373 48.09 -13.11 -21.13
N SER A 374 47.13 -13.41 -20.29
CA SER A 374 46.42 -12.42 -19.50
C SER A 374 46.78 -12.56 -18.02
N ARG A 375 46.98 -11.42 -17.38
CA ARG A 375 47.18 -11.32 -15.93
C ARG A 375 45.85 -11.40 -15.21
N PHE A 376 45.77 -12.24 -14.21
CA PHE A 376 44.56 -12.42 -13.39
C PHE A 376 44.88 -12.27 -11.91
N GLY A 377 43.87 -11.86 -11.16
CA GLY A 377 43.86 -11.95 -9.71
C GLY A 377 42.63 -12.73 -9.27
N ILE A 378 42.80 -13.74 -8.45
CA ILE A 378 41.70 -14.54 -7.92
C ILE A 378 41.77 -14.53 -6.39
N ARG A 379 40.62 -14.35 -5.78
CA ARG A 379 40.45 -14.49 -4.34
C ARG A 379 39.71 -15.77 -4.06
N LEU A 380 40.26 -16.56 -3.15
CA LEU A 380 39.77 -17.86 -2.73
C LEU A 380 39.52 -17.83 -1.24
N LYS A 381 38.41 -18.38 -0.79
CA LYS A 381 38.11 -18.54 0.62
C LYS A 381 38.20 -20.04 0.96
N LEU A 382 39.01 -20.35 1.94
CA LEU A 382 39.19 -21.74 2.40
C LEU A 382 37.93 -22.21 3.11
N ALA A 383 37.49 -23.43 2.81
CA ALA A 383 36.22 -24.00 3.30
C ALA A 383 36.26 -24.46 4.77
N GLY A 384 37.21 -24.02 5.57
CA GLY A 384 37.34 -24.44 6.98
C GLY A 384 37.75 -25.88 7.19
N ILE A 385 38.21 -26.53 6.16
CA ILE A 385 38.72 -27.92 6.19
C ILE A 385 40.10 -27.90 6.80
N ASP A 386 40.40 -28.91 7.66
CA ASP A 386 41.76 -29.22 8.06
C ASP A 386 42.53 -29.74 6.83
N PHE A 387 43.27 -28.84 6.20
CA PHE A 387 44.03 -29.12 4.98
C PHE A 387 45.07 -30.20 5.16
N ASP A 388 45.62 -30.35 6.37
CA ASP A 388 46.60 -31.36 6.67
C ASP A 388 45.95 -32.76 6.81
N GLY A 389 44.78 -32.81 7.46
CA GLY A 389 43.99 -34.05 7.58
C GLY A 389 43.39 -34.49 6.23
N TRP A 390 42.90 -33.54 5.44
CA TRP A 390 42.37 -33.82 4.11
C TRP A 390 43.42 -34.42 3.18
N ARG A 391 44.60 -33.85 3.12
CA ARG A 391 45.66 -34.33 2.26
C ARG A 391 46.12 -35.76 2.64
N GLN A 392 46.12 -36.11 3.90
CA GLN A 392 46.38 -37.46 4.34
C GLN A 392 45.30 -38.43 3.88
N SER A 393 44.04 -37.97 3.82
CA SER A 393 42.92 -38.77 3.35
C SER A 393 42.93 -38.97 1.83
N VAL A 394 43.35 -37.97 1.05
CA VAL A 394 43.50 -38.09 -0.41
C VAL A 394 44.63 -39.03 -0.76
N ARG A 395 45.78 -38.90 -0.09
CA ARG A 395 46.94 -39.77 -0.33
C ARG A 395 46.67 -41.25 -0.02
N LYS A 396 45.79 -41.53 0.96
CA LYS A 396 45.34 -42.90 1.28
C LYS A 396 44.34 -43.46 0.27
N ARG A 397 43.74 -42.64 -0.60
CA ARG A 397 42.83 -43.09 -1.66
C ARG A 397 43.55 -43.46 -2.96
N ASP A 398 44.74 -42.90 -3.15
CA ASP A 398 45.54 -43.10 -4.36
C ASP A 398 46.61 -44.27 -4.19
N GLU A 399 46.71 -44.82 -2.98
CA GLU A 399 47.41 -46.08 -2.67
C GLU A 399 46.42 -47.26 -2.62
#